data_a408920a9d4f8e2ab3c7aa7a79361476
#
_entry.id   a408920a9d4f8e2ab3c7aa7a79361476
#
_cell.length_a   1.000
_cell.length_b   1.000
_cell.length_c   1.000
_cell.angle_alpha   90.00
_cell.angle_beta   90.00
_cell.angle_gamma   90.00
#
_symmetry.space_group_name_H-M   'P 1'
#
loop_
_entity.id
_entity.type
_entity.pdbx_description
1 polymer ?
#
loop_
_entity_poly.entity_id
_entity_poly.type
_entity_poly.pdbx_seq_one_letter_code
_entity_poly.pdbx_strand_id
1 'polypeptide(L)'
;MKLNWLFSLAMLSGCLTAAKEALESGARVDEAIRAHVVRANNSRYSKVNEIAKYLVAMFPQKGTVMTQCFGETIVGMMLKEARLAGKEVRLFCPETRPYFQGARLTATVCHDMGFDVT
;
A
#
# COMPACT_ATOMS: atom_id res chain seq x y z
N MET A 1 6.12 2.14 13.51
CA MET A 1 5.08 2.97 14.15
C MET A 1 5.13 4.46 13.78
N LYS A 2 6.28 5.07 13.51
CA LYS A 2 6.40 6.52 13.19
C LYS A 2 5.85 6.92 11.79
N LEU A 3 5.88 6.05 10.79
CA LEU A 3 5.47 6.38 9.43
C LEU A 3 3.94 6.55 9.28
N ASN A 4 3.16 5.77 10.02
CA ASN A 4 1.69 5.90 10.04
C ASN A 4 1.22 7.23 10.66
N TRP A 5 2.00 7.78 11.57
CA TRP A 5 1.71 9.07 12.23
C TRP A 5 1.81 10.24 11.24
N LEU A 6 2.85 10.26 10.41
CA LEU A 6 3.04 11.31 9.40
C LEU A 6 1.92 11.29 8.35
N PHE A 7 1.49 10.10 7.91
CA PHE A 7 0.37 9.98 6.98
C PHE A 7 -0.94 10.45 7.61
N SER A 8 -1.20 10.07 8.87
CA SER A 8 -2.41 10.50 9.59
C SER A 8 -2.42 12.01 9.80
N LEU A 9 -1.28 12.61 10.15
CA LEU A 9 -1.15 14.08 10.29
C LEU A 9 -1.37 14.80 8.96
N ALA A 10 -0.80 14.31 7.86
CA ALA A 10 -0.99 14.90 6.54
C ALA A 10 -2.47 14.81 6.08
N MET A 11 -3.13 13.69 6.35
CA MET A 11 -4.55 13.51 6.05
C MET A 11 -5.42 14.46 6.87
N LEU A 12 -5.17 14.57 8.19
CA LEU A 12 -5.89 15.48 9.06
C LEU A 12 -5.68 16.94 8.65
N SER A 13 -4.46 17.35 8.38
CA SER A 13 -4.14 18.69 7.89
C SER A 13 -4.88 19.01 6.60
N GLY A 14 -4.91 18.08 5.64
CA GLY A 14 -5.65 18.25 4.40
C GLY A 14 -7.17 18.35 4.61
N CYS A 15 -7.73 17.56 5.53
CA CYS A 15 -9.14 17.65 5.88
C CYS A 15 -9.49 19.02 6.54
N LEU A 16 -8.62 19.53 7.42
CA LEU A 16 -8.80 20.84 8.03
C LEU A 16 -8.75 21.97 6.99
N THR A 17 -7.81 21.90 6.04
CA THR A 17 -7.73 22.86 4.94
C THR A 17 -9.00 22.81 4.09
N ALA A 18 -9.44 21.63 3.67
CA ALA A 18 -10.67 21.47 2.89
C ALA A 18 -11.93 21.98 3.63
N ALA A 19 -11.99 21.75 4.94
CA ALA A 19 -13.08 22.26 5.78
C ALA A 19 -13.08 23.79 5.85
N LYS A 20 -11.90 24.40 6.04
CA LYS A 20 -11.76 25.86 6.09
C LYS A 20 -12.16 26.52 4.76
N GLU A 21 -11.65 26.03 3.64
CA GLU A 21 -11.99 26.52 2.31
C GLU A 21 -13.50 26.37 2.01
N ALA A 22 -14.14 25.29 2.46
CA ALA A 22 -15.57 25.09 2.31
C ALA A 22 -16.37 26.11 3.13
N LEU A 23 -15.97 26.41 4.37
CA LEU A 23 -16.61 27.43 5.20
C LEU A 23 -16.48 28.82 4.58
N GLU A 24 -15.31 29.18 4.06
CA GLU A 24 -15.04 30.47 3.44
C GLU A 24 -15.86 30.67 2.14
N SER A 25 -16.10 29.57 1.40
CA SER A 25 -16.87 29.58 0.14
C SER A 25 -18.37 29.34 0.32
N GLY A 26 -18.85 29.04 1.51
CA GLY A 26 -20.25 28.67 1.78
C GLY A 26 -20.63 27.28 1.28
N ALA A 27 -19.64 26.44 0.96
CA ALA A 27 -19.86 25.06 0.52
C ALA A 27 -20.09 24.11 1.72
N ARG A 28 -20.59 22.90 1.42
CA ARG A 28 -20.82 21.88 2.45
C ARG A 28 -19.49 21.29 2.93
N VAL A 29 -19.20 21.46 4.20
CA VAL A 29 -17.95 21.03 4.85
C VAL A 29 -17.78 19.50 4.79
N ASP A 30 -18.86 18.76 5.04
CA ASP A 30 -18.84 17.29 5.02
C ASP A 30 -18.50 16.73 3.63
N GLU A 31 -19.03 17.33 2.58
CA GLU A 31 -18.72 16.97 1.19
C GLU A 31 -17.27 17.31 0.82
N ALA A 32 -16.79 18.47 1.22
CA ALA A 32 -15.41 18.88 0.98
C ALA A 32 -14.39 17.95 1.64
N ILE A 33 -14.61 17.58 2.90
CA ILE A 33 -13.78 16.64 3.63
C ILE A 33 -13.82 15.25 2.94
N ARG A 34 -15.00 14.74 2.62
CA ARG A 34 -15.16 13.46 1.93
C ARG A 34 -14.42 13.45 0.60
N ALA A 35 -14.59 14.47 -0.21
CA ALA A 35 -13.91 14.61 -1.50
C ALA A 35 -12.38 14.65 -1.34
N HIS A 36 -11.87 15.35 -0.31
CA HIS A 36 -10.45 15.37 0.00
C HIS A 36 -9.91 13.97 0.32
N VAL A 37 -10.58 13.25 1.22
CA VAL A 37 -10.18 11.89 1.64
C VAL A 37 -10.15 10.94 0.44
N VAL A 38 -11.18 10.96 -0.41
CA VAL A 38 -11.25 10.12 -1.61
C VAL A 38 -10.11 10.44 -2.56
N ARG A 39 -9.87 11.73 -2.87
CA ARG A 39 -8.76 12.14 -3.75
C ARG A 39 -7.41 11.73 -3.20
N ALA A 40 -7.16 11.95 -1.90
CA ALA A 40 -5.89 11.61 -1.25
C ALA A 40 -5.63 10.10 -1.28
N ASN A 41 -6.64 9.28 -1.00
CA ASN A 41 -6.53 7.83 -1.08
C ASN A 41 -6.29 7.36 -2.52
N ASN A 42 -7.06 7.84 -3.48
CA ASN A 42 -6.88 7.46 -4.89
C ASN A 42 -5.49 7.82 -5.41
N SER A 43 -4.99 9.01 -5.07
CA SER A 43 -3.62 9.42 -5.41
C SER A 43 -2.57 8.51 -4.77
N ARG A 44 -2.76 8.12 -3.50
CA ARG A 44 -1.87 7.18 -2.83
C ARG A 44 -1.86 5.82 -3.53
N TYR A 45 -3.01 5.24 -3.81
CA TYR A 45 -3.10 3.93 -4.46
C TYR A 45 -2.52 3.95 -5.88
N SER A 46 -2.74 5.02 -6.64
CA SER A 46 -2.14 5.19 -7.97
C SER A 46 -0.61 5.17 -7.90
N LYS A 47 -0.02 5.95 -6.98
CA LYS A 47 1.44 5.98 -6.79
C LYS A 47 2.01 4.63 -6.35
N VAL A 48 1.34 3.94 -5.43
CA VAL A 48 1.77 2.61 -5.00
C VAL A 48 1.71 1.60 -6.14
N ASN A 49 0.71 1.70 -7.00
CA ASN A 49 0.62 0.84 -8.19
C ASN A 49 1.79 1.09 -9.17
N GLU A 50 2.18 2.34 -9.40
CA GLU A 50 3.37 2.66 -10.22
C GLU A 50 4.65 2.12 -9.59
N ILE A 51 4.83 2.30 -8.27
CA ILE A 51 5.97 1.73 -7.54
C ILE A 51 6.00 0.20 -7.69
N ALA A 52 4.85 -0.46 -7.59
CA ALA A 52 4.75 -1.91 -7.76
C ALA A 52 5.20 -2.36 -9.16
N LYS A 53 4.83 -1.63 -10.22
CA LYS A 53 5.28 -1.92 -11.59
C LYS A 53 6.80 -1.81 -11.73
N TYR A 54 7.41 -0.74 -11.21
CA TYR A 54 8.87 -0.59 -11.23
C TYR A 54 9.57 -1.70 -10.44
N LEU A 55 9.03 -2.06 -9.28
CA LEU A 55 9.57 -3.13 -8.46
C LEU A 55 9.51 -4.48 -9.18
N VAL A 56 8.37 -4.82 -9.76
CA VAL A 56 8.15 -6.09 -10.49
C VAL A 56 8.98 -6.16 -11.78
N ALA A 57 9.27 -5.04 -12.41
CA ALA A 57 10.19 -5.00 -13.55
C ALA A 57 11.60 -5.51 -13.19
N MET A 58 12.03 -5.36 -11.93
CA MET A 58 13.31 -5.88 -11.42
C MET A 58 13.25 -7.37 -11.03
N PHE A 59 12.07 -7.98 -10.96
CA PHE A 59 11.95 -9.39 -10.60
C PHE A 59 12.45 -10.29 -11.72
N PRO A 60 13.07 -11.44 -11.39
CA PRO A 60 13.35 -12.45 -12.39
C PRO A 60 12.05 -12.95 -13.04
N GLN A 61 12.13 -13.49 -14.26
CA GLN A 61 10.97 -14.14 -14.88
C GLN A 61 10.56 -15.38 -14.08
N LYS A 62 11.54 -16.14 -13.61
CA LYS A 62 11.36 -17.28 -12.72
C LYS A 62 12.44 -17.25 -11.64
N GLY A 63 12.04 -17.43 -10.37
CA GLY A 63 13.00 -17.42 -9.28
C GLY A 63 12.38 -17.11 -7.92
N THR A 64 13.16 -16.49 -7.06
CA THR A 64 12.78 -16.22 -5.68
C THR A 64 12.93 -14.75 -5.36
N VAL A 65 11.95 -14.22 -4.66
CA VAL A 65 11.94 -12.84 -4.16
C VAL A 65 11.77 -12.87 -2.64
N MET A 66 12.58 -12.10 -1.92
CA MET A 66 12.47 -11.97 -0.47
C MET A 66 11.77 -10.66 -0.13
N THR A 67 10.80 -10.74 0.77
CA THR A 67 10.14 -9.57 1.37
C THR A 67 10.79 -9.21 2.70
N GLN A 68 10.41 -8.08 3.27
CA GLN A 68 10.80 -7.71 4.63
C GLN A 68 9.63 -7.01 5.32
N CYS A 69 9.25 -7.50 6.51
CA CYS A 69 8.13 -6.99 7.28
C CYS A 69 6.79 -7.04 6.50
N PHE A 70 5.90 -6.10 6.71
CA PHE A 70 4.62 -6.00 6.02
C PHE A 70 4.35 -4.56 5.57
N GLY A 71 4.16 -4.39 4.30
CA GLY A 71 3.66 -3.15 3.70
C GLY A 71 2.34 -3.44 3.00
N GLU A 72 1.23 -3.30 3.74
CA GLU A 72 -0.12 -3.72 3.33
C GLU A 72 -0.42 -3.44 1.85
N THR A 73 -0.32 -2.18 1.46
CA THR A 73 -0.72 -1.76 0.11
C THR A 73 0.29 -2.20 -0.95
N ILE A 74 1.61 -2.05 -0.66
CA ILE A 74 2.65 -2.33 -1.66
C ILE A 74 2.81 -3.83 -1.92
N VAL A 75 2.69 -4.67 -0.90
CA VAL A 75 2.79 -6.14 -1.07
C VAL A 75 1.66 -6.63 -1.97
N GLY A 76 0.41 -6.27 -1.69
CA GLY A 76 -0.73 -6.68 -2.53
C GLY A 76 -0.63 -6.18 -3.97
N MET A 77 -0.22 -4.92 -4.19
CA MET A 77 -0.03 -4.37 -5.53
C MET A 77 1.13 -5.02 -6.27
N MET A 78 2.24 -5.27 -5.59
CA MET A 78 3.40 -5.98 -6.15
C MET A 78 3.03 -7.38 -6.64
N LEU A 79 2.31 -8.14 -5.82
CA LEU A 79 1.87 -9.49 -6.17
C LEU A 79 0.89 -9.50 -7.34
N LYS A 80 -0.04 -8.54 -7.36
CA LYS A 80 -0.95 -8.35 -8.49
C LYS A 80 -0.20 -8.06 -9.78
N GLU A 81 0.74 -7.11 -9.76
CA GLU A 81 1.55 -6.75 -10.93
C GLU A 81 2.47 -7.90 -11.36
N ALA A 82 3.05 -8.65 -10.41
CA ALA A 82 3.85 -9.83 -10.72
C ALA A 82 3.04 -10.90 -11.49
N ARG A 83 1.79 -11.13 -11.07
CA ARG A 83 0.88 -12.03 -11.76
C ARG A 83 0.51 -11.52 -13.16
N LEU A 84 0.20 -10.24 -13.30
CA LEU A 84 -0.12 -9.64 -14.61
C LEU A 84 1.07 -9.69 -15.56
N ALA A 85 2.29 -9.58 -15.04
CA ALA A 85 3.53 -9.71 -15.81
C ALA A 85 3.94 -11.17 -16.07
N GLY A 86 3.16 -12.15 -15.64
CA GLY A 86 3.47 -13.58 -15.83
C GLY A 86 4.72 -14.05 -15.10
N LYS A 87 5.10 -13.41 -13.98
CA LYS A 87 6.27 -13.79 -13.20
C LYS A 87 6.01 -15.05 -12.38
N GLU A 88 6.89 -16.03 -12.51
CA GLU A 88 6.89 -17.29 -11.75
C GLU A 88 7.84 -17.18 -10.54
N VAL A 89 7.42 -16.49 -9.51
CA VAL A 89 8.26 -16.23 -8.35
C VAL A 89 7.73 -16.92 -7.09
N ARG A 90 8.67 -17.44 -6.30
CA ARG A 90 8.46 -17.90 -4.93
C ARG A 90 8.79 -16.75 -3.98
N LEU A 91 8.02 -16.61 -2.91
CA LEU A 91 8.23 -15.58 -1.90
C LEU A 91 8.89 -16.16 -0.63
N PHE A 92 10.01 -15.58 -0.21
CA PHE A 92 10.54 -15.74 1.13
C PHE A 92 10.03 -14.62 2.01
N CYS A 93 9.36 -14.99 3.11
CA CYS A 93 8.73 -14.04 4.04
C CYS A 93 9.36 -14.17 5.44
N PRO A 94 10.49 -13.47 5.72
CA PRO A 94 11.09 -13.48 7.04
C PRO A 94 10.08 -13.13 8.13
N GLU A 95 10.14 -13.83 9.27
CA GLU A 95 9.19 -13.69 10.40
C GLU A 95 9.00 -12.25 10.88
N THR A 96 10.06 -11.46 10.87
CA THR A 96 10.11 -10.08 11.39
C THR A 96 9.77 -10.01 12.86
N ARG A 97 10.63 -10.60 13.71
CA ARG A 97 10.52 -10.54 15.18
C ARG A 97 10.66 -9.10 15.70
N PRO A 98 10.05 -8.72 16.81
CA PRO A 98 9.24 -9.56 17.71
C PRO A 98 7.75 -9.64 17.32
N TYR A 99 7.26 -8.86 16.37
CA TYR A 99 5.82 -8.76 16.07
C TYR A 99 5.33 -9.72 14.99
N PHE A 100 6.23 -10.42 14.31
CA PHE A 100 5.95 -11.45 13.30
C PHE A 100 5.09 -10.96 12.13
N GLN A 101 5.24 -9.71 11.69
CA GLN A 101 4.46 -9.16 10.58
C GLN A 101 4.71 -9.91 9.26
N GLY A 102 5.95 -10.33 9.02
CA GLY A 102 6.28 -11.13 7.85
C GLY A 102 5.57 -12.48 7.85
N ALA A 103 5.65 -13.23 8.98
CA ALA A 103 5.02 -14.53 9.10
C ALA A 103 3.48 -14.46 9.14
N ARG A 104 2.91 -13.48 9.85
CA ARG A 104 1.47 -13.40 10.09
C ARG A 104 0.69 -12.66 9.01
N LEU A 105 1.30 -11.70 8.34
CA LEU A 105 0.62 -10.83 7.39
C LEU A 105 1.13 -11.03 5.96
N THR A 106 2.43 -10.87 5.72
CA THR A 106 2.98 -10.98 4.37
C THR A 106 2.84 -12.39 3.83
N ALA A 107 3.21 -13.41 4.60
CA ALA A 107 3.09 -14.80 4.17
C ALA A 107 1.63 -15.18 3.88
N THR A 108 0.68 -14.76 4.73
CA THR A 108 -0.74 -15.00 4.51
C THR A 108 -1.23 -14.35 3.22
N VAL A 109 -0.93 -13.06 3.00
CA VAL A 109 -1.34 -12.36 1.77
C VAL A 109 -0.74 -13.02 0.52
N CYS A 110 0.54 -13.40 0.57
CA CYS A 110 1.19 -14.09 -0.54
C CYS A 110 0.53 -15.45 -0.84
N HIS A 111 0.24 -16.23 0.20
CA HIS A 111 -0.44 -17.53 0.08
C HIS A 111 -1.86 -17.38 -0.48
N ASP A 112 -2.67 -16.46 0.08
CA ASP A 112 -4.05 -16.23 -0.34
C ASP A 112 -4.12 -15.73 -1.79
N MET A 113 -3.10 -15.04 -2.25
CA MET A 113 -2.93 -14.67 -3.65
C MET A 113 -2.35 -15.80 -4.53
N GLY A 114 -2.14 -17.00 -3.98
CA GLY A 114 -1.73 -18.20 -4.71
C GLY A 114 -0.27 -18.24 -5.13
N PHE A 115 0.61 -17.55 -4.39
CA PHE A 115 2.05 -17.66 -4.56
C PHE A 115 2.63 -18.76 -3.65
N ASP A 116 3.72 -19.39 -4.10
CA ASP A 116 4.51 -20.30 -3.27
C ASP A 116 5.29 -19.47 -2.23
N VAL A 117 5.15 -19.82 -0.94
CA VAL A 117 5.65 -19.04 0.19
C VAL A 117 6.49 -19.90 1.13
N THR A 118 7.62 -19.36 1.54
CA THR A 118 8.47 -19.95 2.57
C THR A 118 8.77 -18.93 3.66
#